data_6bc9d4dab83856fa8d98fdb216aca8e7
#
_entry.id   6bc9d4dab83856fa8d98fdb216aca8e7
#
_cell.length_a   1.000
_cell.length_b   1.000
_cell.length_c   1.000
_cell.angle_alpha   90.00
_cell.angle_beta   90.00
_cell.angle_gamma   90.00
#
_symmetry.space_group_name_H-M   'P 1'
#
loop_
_entity.id
_entity.type
_entity.pdbx_description
1 polymer ?
#
loop_
_entity_poly.entity_id
_entity_poly.type
_entity_poly.pdbx_seq_one_letter_code
_entity_poly.pdbx_strand_id
1 'polypeptide(L)'
;MAKILIVDDDPDLVEAVTMILESKGYDVAAAYGGIEGLEKAKTENPDLIVLDVMMPDKDGYAVAKELKADPDLKSIPILLLTAVVSHITSTKYTPQMGLETEAEDYMDKPVEPEELVNRIESLLAK
;
A
#
# COMPACT_ATOMS: atom_id res chain seq x y z
N MET A 1 -8.64 17.22 2.79
CA MET A 1 -8.89 15.88 2.23
C MET A 1 -7.81 14.92 2.71
N ALA A 2 -8.15 13.66 2.80
CA ALA A 2 -7.16 12.67 3.20
C ALA A 2 -6.07 12.54 2.15
N LYS A 3 -4.85 12.31 2.60
CA LYS A 3 -3.70 12.11 1.72
C LYS A 3 -3.35 10.62 1.69
N ILE A 4 -3.25 10.08 0.48
CA ILE A 4 -2.92 8.68 0.26
C ILE A 4 -1.53 8.59 -0.37
N LEU A 5 -0.67 7.76 0.21
CA LEU A 5 0.65 7.48 -0.38
C LEU A 5 0.55 6.16 -1.13
N ILE A 6 0.88 6.18 -2.42
CA ILE A 6 0.92 4.98 -3.26
C ILE A 6 2.38 4.55 -3.41
N VAL A 7 2.70 3.32 -3.06
CA VAL A 7 4.06 2.78 -3.18
C VAL A 7 4.00 1.54 -4.07
N ASP A 8 4.53 1.68 -5.29
CA ASP A 8 4.55 0.59 -6.27
C ASP A 8 5.62 0.92 -7.31
N ASP A 9 6.37 -0.07 -7.76
CA ASP A 9 7.41 0.15 -8.77
C ASP A 9 6.88 0.17 -10.19
N ASP A 10 5.59 -0.06 -10.39
CA ASP A 10 4.95 0.00 -11.69
C ASP A 10 4.34 1.40 -11.90
N PRO A 11 4.96 2.25 -12.74
CA PRO A 11 4.46 3.61 -12.91
C PRO A 11 3.07 3.68 -13.55
N ASP A 12 2.71 2.69 -14.36
CA ASP A 12 1.37 2.67 -14.97
C ASP A 12 0.30 2.42 -13.93
N LEU A 13 0.57 1.51 -13.00
CA LEU A 13 -0.36 1.25 -11.90
C LEU A 13 -0.49 2.48 -11.00
N VAL A 14 0.65 3.10 -10.66
CA VAL A 14 0.65 4.30 -9.83
C VAL A 14 -0.18 5.41 -10.47
N GLU A 15 0.00 5.62 -11.77
CA GLU A 15 -0.76 6.65 -12.48
C GLU A 15 -2.26 6.34 -12.46
N ALA A 16 -2.63 5.10 -12.75
CA ALA A 16 -4.04 4.71 -12.77
C ALA A 16 -4.69 4.87 -11.40
N VAL A 17 -4.02 4.40 -10.34
CA VAL A 17 -4.55 4.52 -8.98
C VAL A 17 -4.65 5.98 -8.56
N THR A 18 -3.63 6.78 -8.91
CA THR A 18 -3.65 8.21 -8.60
C THR A 18 -4.87 8.89 -9.23
N MET A 19 -5.15 8.59 -10.50
CA MET A 19 -6.30 9.18 -11.19
C MET A 19 -7.62 8.79 -10.50
N ILE A 20 -7.74 7.52 -10.12
CA ILE A 20 -8.93 7.04 -9.43
C ILE A 20 -9.14 7.82 -8.13
N LEU A 21 -8.10 7.91 -7.32
CA LEU A 21 -8.22 8.53 -6.00
C LEU A 21 -8.40 10.03 -6.08
N GLU A 22 -7.73 10.70 -7.00
CA GLU A 22 -7.91 12.14 -7.18
C GLU A 22 -9.32 12.45 -7.63
N SER A 23 -9.93 11.59 -8.45
CA SER A 23 -11.31 11.78 -8.89
C SER A 23 -12.29 11.70 -7.73
N LYS A 24 -11.89 11.09 -6.62
CA LYS A 24 -12.71 11.00 -5.41
C LYS A 24 -12.37 12.06 -4.38
N GLY A 25 -11.46 12.98 -4.71
CA GLY A 25 -11.13 14.10 -3.84
C GLY A 25 -9.96 13.86 -2.90
N TYR A 26 -9.25 12.74 -3.02
CA TYR A 26 -8.07 12.49 -2.19
C TYR A 26 -6.84 13.19 -2.76
N ASP A 27 -5.95 13.62 -1.86
CA ASP A 27 -4.61 14.04 -2.27
C ASP A 27 -3.74 12.79 -2.37
N VAL A 28 -2.89 12.73 -3.39
CA VAL A 28 -2.06 11.54 -3.62
C VAL A 28 -0.60 11.91 -3.74
N ALA A 29 0.24 11.17 -3.00
CA ALA A 29 1.69 11.19 -3.18
C ALA A 29 2.10 9.83 -3.69
N ALA A 30 3.16 9.76 -4.48
CA ALA A 30 3.60 8.51 -5.09
C ALA A 30 5.06 8.23 -4.80
N ALA A 31 5.37 6.95 -4.58
CA ALA A 31 6.73 6.45 -4.47
C ALA A 31 6.85 5.21 -5.34
N TYR A 32 8.02 5.02 -5.96
CA TYR A 32 8.21 3.97 -6.96
C TYR A 32 9.11 2.84 -6.47
N GLY A 33 9.27 2.72 -5.18
CA GLY A 33 10.02 1.64 -4.55
C GLY A 33 9.86 1.69 -3.06
N GLY A 34 10.30 0.63 -2.38
CA GLY A 34 10.13 0.51 -0.93
C GLY A 34 10.92 1.54 -0.16
N ILE A 35 12.15 1.83 -0.58
CA ILE A 35 12.99 2.81 0.10
C ILE A 35 12.38 4.20 -0.02
N GLU A 36 11.99 4.59 -1.23
CA GLU A 36 11.34 5.87 -1.44
C GLU A 36 10.02 5.95 -0.68
N GLY A 37 9.30 4.83 -0.61
CA GLY A 37 8.05 4.75 0.14
C GLY A 37 8.24 5.05 1.61
N LEU A 38 9.29 4.50 2.22
CA LEU A 38 9.59 4.79 3.63
C LEU A 38 9.93 6.26 3.83
N GLU A 39 10.73 6.83 2.95
CA GLU A 39 11.08 8.25 3.04
C GLU A 39 9.86 9.14 2.91
N LYS A 40 8.99 8.85 1.94
CA LYS A 40 7.80 9.67 1.72
C LYS A 40 6.76 9.51 2.83
N ALA A 41 6.69 8.34 3.45
CA ALA A 41 5.82 8.18 4.60
C ALA A 41 6.19 9.16 5.70
N LYS A 42 7.48 9.41 5.88
CA LYS A 42 7.96 10.34 6.90
C LYS A 42 7.75 11.80 6.51
N THR A 43 7.95 12.14 5.23
CA THR A 43 7.90 13.53 4.79
C THR A 43 6.50 14.00 4.43
N GLU A 44 5.66 13.10 3.89
CA GLU A 44 4.32 13.44 3.43
C GLU A 44 3.25 13.26 4.51
N ASN A 45 3.56 12.48 5.52
CA ASN A 45 2.64 12.19 6.61
C ASN A 45 1.24 11.79 6.10
N PRO A 46 1.15 10.70 5.31
CA PRO A 46 -0.12 10.32 4.72
C PRO A 46 -1.10 9.77 5.75
N ASP A 47 -2.37 9.79 5.38
CA ASP A 47 -3.44 9.22 6.20
C ASP A 47 -3.62 7.72 5.96
N LEU A 48 -3.12 7.23 4.82
CA LEU A 48 -3.17 5.82 4.48
C LEU A 48 -2.10 5.53 3.43
N ILE A 49 -1.54 4.32 3.47
CA ILE A 49 -0.53 3.90 2.51
C ILE A 49 -1.05 2.69 1.72
N VAL A 50 -1.05 2.79 0.40
CA VAL A 50 -1.30 1.67 -0.51
C VAL A 50 0.06 1.16 -0.93
N LEU A 51 0.38 -0.08 -0.59
CA LEU A 51 1.75 -0.59 -0.65
C LEU A 51 1.81 -1.90 -1.42
N ASP A 52 2.55 -1.90 -2.53
CA ASP A 52 2.80 -3.11 -3.30
C ASP A 52 3.75 -4.04 -2.55
N VAL A 53 3.52 -5.33 -2.66
CA VAL A 53 4.37 -6.34 -2.03
C VAL A 53 5.63 -6.61 -2.83
N MET A 54 5.50 -6.71 -4.15
CA MET A 54 6.59 -7.15 -5.03
C MET A 54 7.37 -5.97 -5.60
N MET A 55 8.42 -5.55 -4.88
CA MET A 55 9.29 -4.47 -5.34
C MET A 55 10.75 -4.92 -5.28
N PRO A 56 11.58 -4.55 -6.27
CA PRO A 56 12.94 -5.08 -6.36
C PRO A 56 13.89 -4.56 -5.27
N ASP A 57 13.71 -3.32 -4.80
CA ASP A 57 14.64 -2.76 -3.82
C ASP A 57 14.32 -3.17 -2.38
N LYS A 58 13.03 -3.27 -2.05
CA LYS A 58 12.60 -3.67 -0.72
C LYS A 58 11.15 -4.08 -0.81
N ASP A 59 10.85 -5.32 -0.43
CA ASP A 59 9.48 -5.81 -0.59
C ASP A 59 8.51 -5.14 0.39
N GLY A 60 7.22 -5.19 0.05
CA GLY A 60 6.20 -4.51 0.82
C GLY A 60 6.03 -5.03 2.24
N TYR A 61 6.28 -6.31 2.47
CA TYR A 61 6.21 -6.83 3.84
C TYR A 61 7.28 -6.20 4.72
N ALA A 62 8.50 -6.05 4.18
CA ALA A 62 9.59 -5.41 4.91
C ALA A 62 9.28 -3.94 5.18
N VAL A 63 8.72 -3.24 4.19
CA VAL A 63 8.32 -1.84 4.36
C VAL A 63 7.26 -1.71 5.44
N ALA A 64 6.23 -2.58 5.39
CA ALA A 64 5.16 -2.54 6.39
C ALA A 64 5.71 -2.77 7.79
N LYS A 65 6.64 -3.72 7.93
CA LYS A 65 7.24 -4.00 9.23
C LYS A 65 7.98 -2.79 9.79
N GLU A 66 8.74 -2.09 8.94
CA GLU A 66 9.46 -0.91 9.37
C GLU A 66 8.51 0.23 9.73
N LEU A 67 7.43 0.41 8.96
CA LEU A 67 6.43 1.43 9.26
C LEU A 67 5.77 1.17 10.61
N LYS A 68 5.43 -0.09 10.88
CA LYS A 68 4.78 -0.45 12.15
C LYS A 68 5.72 -0.40 13.34
N ALA A 69 7.03 -0.46 13.10
CA ALA A 69 8.03 -0.33 14.15
C ALA A 69 8.34 1.13 14.51
N ASP A 70 7.93 2.07 13.66
CA ASP A 70 8.19 3.50 13.88
C ASP A 70 7.05 4.11 14.69
N PRO A 71 7.32 4.67 15.88
CA PRO A 71 6.25 5.23 16.72
C PRO A 71 5.47 6.36 16.06
N ASP A 72 6.07 7.07 15.12
CA ASP A 72 5.38 8.17 14.42
C ASP A 72 4.53 7.68 13.25
N LEU A 73 4.77 6.47 12.74
CA LEU A 73 4.13 5.97 11.53
C LEU A 73 3.22 4.76 11.77
N LYS A 74 3.37 4.10 12.92
CA LYS A 74 2.68 2.83 13.16
C LYS A 74 1.17 2.91 13.13
N SER A 75 0.60 4.09 13.33
CA SER A 75 -0.85 4.26 13.33
C SER A 75 -1.43 4.46 11.93
N ILE A 76 -0.59 4.68 10.92
CA ILE A 76 -1.07 4.87 9.55
C ILE A 76 -1.53 3.53 9.00
N PRO A 77 -2.80 3.41 8.56
CA PRO A 77 -3.26 2.14 8.00
C PRO A 77 -2.56 1.82 6.68
N ILE A 78 -2.28 0.54 6.49
CA ILE A 78 -1.60 0.03 5.30
C ILE A 78 -2.52 -0.93 4.58
N LEU A 79 -2.75 -0.68 3.29
CA LEU A 79 -3.44 -1.59 2.38
C LEU A 79 -2.39 -2.21 1.47
N LEU A 80 -2.14 -3.52 1.63
CA LEU A 80 -1.16 -4.22 0.79
C LEU A 80 -1.81 -4.64 -0.52
N LEU A 81 -1.09 -4.43 -1.62
CA LEU A 81 -1.47 -4.95 -2.92
C LEU A 81 -0.61 -6.18 -3.21
N THR A 82 -1.25 -7.33 -3.33
CA THR A 82 -0.54 -8.59 -3.49
C THR A 82 -0.65 -9.11 -4.92
N ALA A 83 0.35 -9.89 -5.32
CA ALA A 83 0.29 -10.59 -6.59
C ALA A 83 -0.83 -11.62 -6.57
N VAL A 84 -1.19 -12.09 -7.77
CA VAL A 84 -2.32 -13.00 -7.93
C VAL A 84 -2.21 -14.22 -7.02
N VAL A 85 -3.30 -14.52 -6.35
CA VAL A 85 -3.40 -15.61 -5.40
C VAL A 85 -2.98 -16.96 -5.94
N SER A 86 -3.17 -17.19 -7.24
CA SER A 86 -2.81 -18.46 -7.87
C SER A 86 -1.33 -18.80 -7.74
N HIS A 87 -0.51 -17.86 -7.35
CA HIS A 87 0.93 -18.10 -7.17
C HIS A 87 1.33 -18.43 -5.73
N ILE A 88 0.39 -18.50 -4.83
CA ILE A 88 0.67 -18.70 -3.41
C ILE A 88 1.51 -19.96 -3.16
N THR A 89 1.20 -21.04 -3.85
CA THR A 89 1.87 -22.31 -3.60
C THR A 89 3.32 -22.33 -4.06
N SER A 90 3.70 -21.41 -4.91
CA SER A 90 5.04 -21.41 -5.48
C SER A 90 5.87 -20.20 -5.09
N THR A 91 5.33 -19.34 -4.23
CA THR A 91 6.01 -18.12 -3.86
C THR A 91 6.33 -18.11 -2.36
N LYS A 92 7.35 -17.34 -2.00
CA LYS A 92 7.67 -17.11 -0.60
C LYS A 92 6.68 -16.16 0.10
N TYR A 93 5.81 -15.52 -0.66
CA TYR A 93 4.82 -14.60 -0.09
C TYR A 93 3.52 -15.35 0.14
N THR A 94 3.27 -15.73 1.38
CA THR A 94 2.10 -16.51 1.77
C THR A 94 1.11 -15.62 2.54
N PRO A 95 -0.14 -16.05 2.65
CA PRO A 95 -1.11 -15.33 3.49
C PRO A 95 -0.63 -15.18 4.93
N GLN A 96 0.08 -16.17 5.45
CA GLN A 96 0.61 -16.08 6.80
C GLN A 96 1.64 -14.97 6.93
N MET A 97 2.50 -14.79 5.93
CA MET A 97 3.45 -13.68 5.93
C MET A 97 2.73 -12.34 5.94
N GLY A 98 1.65 -12.22 5.18
CA GLY A 98 0.84 -11.02 5.20
C GLY A 98 0.27 -10.71 6.56
N LEU A 99 -0.23 -11.74 7.24
CA LEU A 99 -0.78 -11.57 8.59
C LEU A 99 0.30 -11.12 9.58
N GLU A 100 1.53 -11.56 9.38
CA GLU A 100 2.63 -11.19 10.27
C GLU A 100 3.11 -9.76 10.10
N THR A 101 2.72 -9.08 9.02
CA THR A 101 3.14 -7.69 8.78
C THR A 101 2.30 -6.65 9.48
N GLU A 102 1.20 -7.06 10.11
CA GLU A 102 0.27 -6.15 10.78
C GLU A 102 -0.40 -5.13 9.87
N ALA A 103 -0.43 -5.38 8.56
CA ALA A 103 -1.17 -4.52 7.64
C ALA A 103 -2.67 -4.60 7.96
N GLU A 104 -3.36 -3.50 7.75
CA GLU A 104 -4.78 -3.42 8.08
C GLU A 104 -5.67 -4.14 7.07
N ASP A 105 -5.21 -4.25 5.81
CA ASP A 105 -6.02 -4.92 4.79
C ASP A 105 -5.11 -5.38 3.64
N TYR A 106 -5.65 -6.25 2.81
CA TYR A 106 -4.96 -6.84 1.66
C TYR A 106 -5.88 -6.82 0.46
N MET A 107 -5.33 -6.61 -0.73
CA MET A 107 -6.10 -6.61 -1.95
C MET A 107 -5.28 -7.23 -3.07
N ASP A 108 -5.90 -8.12 -3.85
CA ASP A 108 -5.21 -8.78 -4.96
C ASP A 108 -5.14 -7.88 -6.19
N LYS A 109 -4.06 -8.00 -6.95
CA LYS A 109 -3.98 -7.39 -8.27
C LYS A 109 -4.65 -8.33 -9.28
N PRO A 110 -5.25 -7.79 -10.33
CA PRO A 110 -5.31 -6.38 -10.73
C PRO A 110 -6.24 -5.57 -9.84
N VAL A 111 -5.93 -4.29 -9.72
CA VAL A 111 -6.70 -3.39 -8.85
C VAL A 111 -8.04 -3.06 -9.50
N GLU A 112 -9.12 -3.37 -8.78
CA GLU A 112 -10.47 -3.01 -9.18
C GLU A 112 -10.78 -1.63 -8.59
N PRO A 113 -11.05 -0.61 -9.44
CA PRO A 113 -11.18 0.77 -8.94
C PRO A 113 -12.21 0.94 -7.82
N GLU A 114 -13.39 0.35 -8.00
CA GLU A 114 -14.47 0.50 -7.02
C GLU A 114 -14.11 -0.19 -5.72
N GLU A 115 -13.53 -1.37 -5.79
CA GLU A 115 -13.12 -2.09 -4.59
C GLU A 115 -12.01 -1.35 -3.86
N LEU A 116 -11.05 -0.78 -4.59
CA LEU A 116 -9.97 -0.01 -3.99
C LEU A 116 -10.51 1.16 -3.19
N VAL A 117 -11.39 1.94 -3.79
CA VAL A 117 -11.99 3.10 -3.12
C VAL A 117 -12.75 2.67 -1.88
N ASN A 118 -13.54 1.60 -1.98
CA ASN A 118 -14.32 1.10 -0.84
C ASN A 118 -13.42 0.67 0.31
N ARG A 119 -12.32 0.00 0.03
CA ARG A 119 -11.40 -0.43 1.08
C ARG A 119 -10.69 0.75 1.74
N ILE A 120 -10.29 1.73 0.93
CA ILE A 120 -9.65 2.93 1.45
C ILE A 120 -10.62 3.68 2.36
N GLU A 121 -11.85 3.88 1.92
CA GLU A 121 -12.86 4.57 2.73
C GLU A 121 -13.11 3.84 4.03
N SER A 122 -13.18 2.52 3.97
CA SER A 122 -13.39 1.71 5.16
C SER A 122 -12.25 1.86 6.17
N LEU A 123 -11.01 1.88 5.68
CA LEU A 123 -9.84 2.03 6.55
C LEU A 123 -9.75 3.43 7.16
N LEU A 124 -10.09 4.45 6.39
CA LEU A 124 -10.05 5.82 6.88
C LEU A 124 -11.16 6.13 7.88
N ALA A 125 -12.23 5.35 7.85
CA ALA A 125 -13.37 5.56 8.75
C ALA A 125 -13.15 5.00 10.16
N LYS A 126 -12.10 4.22 10.34
CA LYS A 126 -11.83 3.59 11.64
C LYS A 126 -11.14 4.52 12.63
#